data_2c8b832c2b702534840295d63e35ccd9
#
_entry.id   2c8b832c2b702534840295d63e35ccd9
#
_cell.length_a   1.000
_cell.length_b   1.000
_cell.length_c   1.000
_cell.angle_alpha   90.00
_cell.angle_beta   90.00
_cell.angle_gamma   90.00
#
_symmetry.space_group_name_H-M   'P 1'
#
loop_
_entity.id
_entity.type
_entity.pdbx_description
1 polymer ?
#
loop_
_entity_poly.entity_id
_entity_poly.type
_entity_poly.pdbx_seq_one_letter_code
_entity_poly.pdbx_strand_id
1 'polypeptide(L)'
;MKFNFQIFFIYTFAAALFFAFTGCKKGQAFRIGDQDLFAFGAQDSCHFNRNGAGVRVSWKGSIPANMIIHKSVPAKYDADIISAANRWNTAKGRTLITVTRDNSFAETTGNDRKNVIFWSLDWDSTNTKEQARTMTNTDLSRIIDADIKINAKSFSYALSTQTVGTSSVNLESLILHEMGHVLGLQHFDTNGVMSTLLPSGKLRFDISGDELSELSCEY
;
A
#
# COMPACT_ATOMS: atom_id res chain seq x y z
N MET A 1 13.15 12.71 -85.85
CA MET A 1 13.93 12.58 -84.64
C MET A 1 12.92 12.53 -83.43
N LYS A 2 12.66 11.35 -82.89
CA LYS A 2 11.77 11.13 -81.76
C LYS A 2 12.66 10.66 -80.61
N PHE A 3 12.74 11.45 -79.54
CA PHE A 3 13.42 11.07 -78.33
C PHE A 3 12.36 10.45 -77.35
N ASN A 4 12.58 9.18 -77.02
CA ASN A 4 11.81 8.49 -75.95
C ASN A 4 12.52 8.73 -74.63
N PHE A 5 11.74 9.27 -73.65
CA PHE A 5 12.16 9.42 -72.26
C PHE A 5 11.60 8.23 -71.47
N GLN A 6 12.45 7.32 -71.00
CA GLN A 6 12.09 6.28 -70.08
C GLN A 6 12.31 6.79 -68.64
N ILE A 7 11.24 6.77 -67.85
CA ILE A 7 11.27 7.09 -66.44
C ILE A 7 11.55 5.80 -65.65
N PHE A 8 12.72 5.77 -64.97
CA PHE A 8 13.04 4.70 -64.02
C PHE A 8 12.42 5.01 -62.66
N PHE A 9 11.51 4.13 -62.20
CA PHE A 9 11.04 4.15 -60.81
C PHE A 9 12.03 3.37 -59.95
N ILE A 10 12.67 4.06 -59.00
CA ILE A 10 13.49 3.46 -57.96
C ILE A 10 12.59 3.14 -56.78
N TYR A 11 12.35 1.87 -56.54
CA TYR A 11 11.72 1.41 -55.29
C TYR A 11 12.78 1.34 -54.19
N THR A 12 12.69 2.24 -53.21
CA THR A 12 13.47 2.11 -51.97
C THR A 12 12.71 1.21 -51.01
N PHE A 13 13.24 0.03 -50.74
CA PHE A 13 12.77 -0.85 -49.69
C PHE A 13 13.26 -0.29 -48.34
N ALA A 14 12.34 0.23 -47.55
CA ALA A 14 12.60 0.55 -46.14
C ALA A 14 12.43 -0.73 -45.33
N ALA A 15 13.54 -1.31 -44.88
CA ALA A 15 13.53 -2.42 -43.94
C ALA A 15 13.13 -1.90 -42.55
N ALA A 16 11.92 -2.24 -42.07
CA ALA A 16 11.51 -2.00 -40.72
C ALA A 16 12.14 -3.05 -39.80
N LEU A 17 13.11 -2.64 -38.97
CA LEU A 17 13.63 -3.47 -37.89
C LEU A 17 12.56 -3.57 -36.78
N PHE A 18 11.93 -4.73 -36.62
CA PHE A 18 11.15 -5.10 -35.48
C PHE A 18 12.09 -5.47 -34.33
N PHE A 19 12.18 -4.59 -33.32
CA PHE A 19 12.71 -4.96 -32.02
C PHE A 19 11.60 -5.65 -31.23
N ALA A 20 11.71 -6.97 -31.07
CA ALA A 20 10.87 -7.72 -30.16
C ALA A 20 11.35 -7.47 -28.72
N PHE A 21 10.66 -6.60 -27.99
CA PHE A 21 10.80 -6.51 -26.54
C PHE A 21 9.92 -7.57 -25.88
N THR A 22 10.53 -8.64 -25.41
CA THR A 22 9.91 -9.59 -24.48
C THR A 22 10.00 -9.01 -23.07
N GLY A 23 8.89 -8.69 -22.46
CA GLY A 23 8.85 -8.36 -21.04
C GLY A 23 7.92 -7.21 -20.69
N CYS A 24 6.87 -7.50 -19.95
CA CYS A 24 5.75 -6.68 -19.47
C CYS A 24 4.63 -6.48 -20.50
N LYS A 25 3.45 -6.99 -20.18
CA LYS A 25 2.20 -6.66 -20.86
C LYS A 25 1.96 -5.15 -20.72
N LYS A 26 2.48 -4.37 -21.64
CA LYS A 26 2.10 -2.98 -21.82
C LYS A 26 0.74 -2.94 -22.52
N GLY A 27 -0.13 -2.09 -22.02
CA GLY A 27 -1.42 -1.77 -22.61
C GLY A 27 -1.31 -1.50 -24.13
N GLN A 28 -2.39 -1.74 -24.82
CA GLN A 28 -2.50 -1.70 -26.28
C GLN A 28 -1.88 -0.46 -26.91
N ALA A 29 -1.17 -0.68 -28.03
CA ALA A 29 -0.57 0.39 -28.80
C ALA A 29 -1.61 1.42 -29.27
N PHE A 30 -1.30 2.67 -29.05
CA PHE A 30 -2.05 3.82 -29.52
C PHE A 30 -2.15 3.81 -31.07
N ARG A 31 -3.36 3.76 -31.60
CA ARG A 31 -3.62 4.00 -33.03
C ARG A 31 -3.95 5.46 -33.24
N ILE A 32 -3.13 6.16 -34.02
CA ILE A 32 -3.41 7.53 -34.46
C ILE A 32 -4.50 7.41 -35.56
N GLY A 33 -5.72 7.85 -35.26
CA GLY A 33 -6.77 7.94 -36.28
C GLY A 33 -8.22 7.77 -35.80
N ASP A 34 -8.47 7.16 -34.65
CA ASP A 34 -9.81 7.07 -34.07
C ASP A 34 -9.96 8.07 -32.92
N GLN A 35 -11.04 8.85 -32.98
CA GLN A 35 -11.40 9.89 -32.00
C GLN A 35 -11.87 9.28 -30.68
N ASP A 36 -11.13 8.41 -30.06
CA ASP A 36 -11.35 8.02 -28.67
C ASP A 36 -10.36 8.78 -27.78
N LEU A 37 -10.68 10.05 -27.54
CA LEU A 37 -9.94 10.99 -26.70
C LEU A 37 -9.97 10.63 -25.21
N PHE A 38 -10.55 9.47 -24.85
CA PHE A 38 -10.55 8.92 -23.50
C PHE A 38 -10.20 7.43 -23.55
N ALA A 39 -8.95 7.11 -23.86
CA ALA A 39 -8.40 5.87 -23.36
C ALA A 39 -8.39 6.01 -21.83
N PHE A 40 -9.45 5.58 -21.15
CA PHE A 40 -9.37 5.19 -19.75
C PHE A 40 -8.23 4.20 -19.67
N GLY A 41 -7.10 4.63 -19.09
CA GLY A 41 -5.90 3.85 -19.00
C GLY A 41 -6.26 2.46 -18.50
N ALA A 42 -5.67 1.43 -19.07
CA ALA A 42 -5.81 0.07 -18.58
C ALA A 42 -5.71 0.14 -17.06
N GLN A 43 -6.77 -0.28 -16.38
CA GLN A 43 -6.81 -0.28 -14.92
C GLN A 43 -5.61 -1.07 -14.46
N ASP A 44 -4.63 -0.39 -13.89
CA ASP A 44 -3.43 -1.07 -13.43
C ASP A 44 -3.85 -2.12 -12.38
N SER A 45 -3.15 -3.23 -12.35
CA SER A 45 -3.48 -4.35 -11.48
C SER A 45 -3.06 -4.14 -10.02
N CYS A 46 -2.53 -2.96 -9.67
CA CYS A 46 -2.03 -2.71 -8.33
C CYS A 46 -3.15 -2.51 -7.31
N HIS A 47 -3.06 -3.24 -6.21
CA HIS A 47 -4.07 -3.26 -5.13
C HIS A 47 -3.86 -2.11 -4.14
N PHE A 48 -4.00 -0.88 -4.64
CA PHE A 48 -4.05 0.35 -3.85
C PHE A 48 -5.48 0.86 -3.70
N ASN A 49 -5.75 1.54 -2.58
CA ASN A 49 -6.94 2.34 -2.44
C ASN A 49 -7.02 3.36 -3.59
N ARG A 50 -8.24 3.62 -4.07
CA ARG A 50 -8.48 4.55 -5.17
C ARG A 50 -9.47 5.62 -4.74
N ASN A 51 -9.26 6.84 -5.22
CA ASN A 51 -10.23 7.92 -5.04
C ASN A 51 -11.42 7.76 -6.00
N GLY A 52 -12.40 8.67 -5.90
CA GLY A 52 -13.59 8.65 -6.75
C GLY A 52 -13.34 8.76 -8.26
N ALA A 53 -12.15 9.20 -8.68
CA ALA A 53 -11.73 9.25 -10.08
C ALA A 53 -10.94 7.99 -10.51
N GLY A 54 -10.86 6.96 -9.66
CA GLY A 54 -10.13 5.72 -9.93
C GLY A 54 -8.61 5.84 -9.82
N VAL A 55 -8.07 6.97 -9.35
CA VAL A 55 -6.63 7.19 -9.19
C VAL A 55 -6.17 6.56 -7.89
N ARG A 56 -5.03 5.84 -7.92
CA ARG A 56 -4.42 5.24 -6.73
C ARG A 56 -4.11 6.30 -5.68
N VAL A 57 -4.44 5.97 -4.42
CA VAL A 57 -4.19 6.79 -3.25
C VAL A 57 -2.93 6.31 -2.56
N SER A 58 -1.95 7.19 -2.39
CA SER A 58 -0.68 6.93 -1.71
C SER A 58 -0.11 8.23 -1.15
N TRP A 59 1.04 8.19 -0.49
CA TRP A 59 1.73 9.40 -0.02
C TRP A 59 2.32 10.26 -1.14
N LYS A 60 2.32 9.79 -2.39
CA LYS A 60 2.82 10.53 -3.57
C LYS A 60 4.19 11.20 -3.35
N GLY A 61 5.13 10.46 -2.75
CA GLY A 61 6.47 10.97 -2.44
C GLY A 61 6.61 11.72 -1.12
N SER A 62 5.51 12.00 -0.40
CA SER A 62 5.53 12.61 0.94
C SER A 62 5.83 11.56 2.02
N ILE A 63 6.91 10.80 1.87
CA ILE A 63 7.39 9.79 2.81
C ILE A 63 8.69 10.24 3.46
N PRO A 64 9.03 9.72 4.66
CA PRO A 64 8.32 8.68 5.41
C PRO A 64 6.99 9.19 6.00
N ALA A 65 6.01 8.28 6.13
CA ALA A 65 4.86 8.50 7.00
C ALA A 65 5.35 8.45 8.46
N ASN A 66 5.22 9.55 9.17
CA ASN A 66 5.67 9.66 10.56
C ASN A 66 4.53 9.25 11.49
N MET A 67 4.60 8.07 12.11
CA MET A 67 3.59 7.54 13.02
C MET A 67 3.93 7.89 14.47
N ILE A 68 2.94 8.26 15.24
CA ILE A 68 3.05 8.57 16.67
C ILE A 68 2.38 7.46 17.48
N ILE A 69 3.11 6.81 18.39
CA ILE A 69 2.52 5.91 19.38
C ILE A 69 1.92 6.77 20.49
N HIS A 70 0.59 6.76 20.57
CA HIS A 70 -0.16 7.49 21.60
C HIS A 70 0.02 6.87 22.98
N LYS A 71 -0.09 7.69 24.04
CA LYS A 71 0.01 7.27 25.45
C LYS A 71 -0.98 6.17 25.87
N SER A 72 -2.09 5.99 25.15
CA SER A 72 -3.04 4.90 25.41
C SER A 72 -2.46 3.52 25.11
N VAL A 73 -1.49 3.41 24.21
CA VAL A 73 -0.82 2.14 23.88
C VAL A 73 0.14 1.80 25.01
N PRO A 74 0.02 0.60 25.66
CA PRO A 74 0.98 0.20 26.68
C PRO A 74 2.40 0.14 26.14
N ALA A 75 3.36 0.75 26.85
CA ALA A 75 4.75 0.91 26.38
C ALA A 75 5.46 -0.42 26.08
N LYS A 76 5.01 -1.53 26.65
CA LYS A 76 5.56 -2.87 26.36
C LYS A 76 5.44 -3.25 24.87
N TYR A 77 4.56 -2.61 24.12
CA TYR A 77 4.32 -2.89 22.69
C TYR A 77 5.13 -2.01 21.73
N ASP A 78 5.89 -1.04 22.23
CA ASP A 78 6.64 -0.12 21.39
C ASP A 78 7.61 -0.84 20.45
N ALA A 79 8.33 -1.84 20.97
CA ALA A 79 9.27 -2.60 20.15
C ALA A 79 8.59 -3.34 18.99
N ASP A 80 7.42 -3.92 19.21
CA ASP A 80 6.64 -4.62 18.18
C ASP A 80 6.15 -3.66 17.11
N ILE A 81 5.68 -2.46 17.51
CA ILE A 81 5.20 -1.43 16.58
C ILE A 81 6.33 -0.88 15.72
N ILE A 82 7.49 -0.60 16.34
CA ILE A 82 8.69 -0.15 15.63
C ILE A 82 9.21 -1.26 14.69
N SER A 83 9.18 -2.52 15.14
CA SER A 83 9.58 -3.67 14.32
C SER A 83 8.71 -3.79 13.07
N ALA A 84 7.39 -3.64 13.19
CA ALA A 84 6.48 -3.66 12.06
C ALA A 84 6.82 -2.62 10.98
N ALA A 85 7.11 -1.37 11.38
CA ALA A 85 7.57 -0.34 10.44
C ALA A 85 8.89 -0.71 9.76
N ASN A 86 9.84 -1.24 10.55
CA ASN A 86 11.15 -1.64 10.04
C ASN A 86 11.05 -2.79 9.04
N ARG A 87 10.06 -3.69 9.14
CA ARG A 87 9.84 -4.75 8.14
C ARG A 87 9.50 -4.17 6.78
N TRP A 88 8.56 -3.23 6.69
CA TRP A 88 8.24 -2.53 5.43
C TRP A 88 9.46 -1.76 4.88
N ASN A 89 10.18 -1.04 5.74
CA ASN A 89 11.38 -0.29 5.36
C ASN A 89 12.47 -1.21 4.81
N THR A 90 12.74 -2.31 5.49
CA THR A 90 13.75 -3.29 5.07
C THR A 90 13.36 -3.99 3.79
N ALA A 91 12.12 -4.45 3.68
CA ALA A 91 11.62 -5.14 2.50
C ALA A 91 11.69 -4.25 1.24
N LYS A 92 11.42 -2.95 1.38
CA LYS A 92 11.52 -2.00 0.26
C LYS A 92 12.94 -1.45 0.05
N GLY A 93 13.84 -1.60 1.03
CA GLY A 93 15.19 -1.03 0.97
C GLY A 93 15.23 0.49 1.12
N ARG A 94 14.19 1.10 1.69
CA ARG A 94 14.10 2.55 1.95
C ARG A 94 13.15 2.84 3.11
N THR A 95 13.32 3.99 3.76
CA THR A 95 12.44 4.42 4.84
C THR A 95 11.09 4.87 4.29
N LEU A 96 10.04 4.09 4.53
CA LEU A 96 8.65 4.39 4.19
C LEU A 96 7.88 4.91 5.40
N ILE A 97 8.15 4.37 6.58
CA ILE A 97 7.46 4.67 7.83
C ILE A 97 8.51 4.91 8.92
N THR A 98 8.31 5.95 9.71
CA THR A 98 9.01 6.14 10.99
C THR A 98 8.01 6.08 12.13
N VAL A 99 8.47 5.65 13.31
CA VAL A 99 7.62 5.52 14.49
C VAL A 99 8.30 6.17 15.67
N THR A 100 7.57 7.02 16.40
CA THR A 100 8.03 7.64 17.65
C THR A 100 6.92 7.57 18.70
N ARG A 101 7.26 7.49 19.98
CA ARG A 101 6.28 7.64 21.06
C ARG A 101 6.19 9.10 21.46
N ASP A 102 4.97 9.62 21.56
CA ASP A 102 4.71 10.92 22.16
C ASP A 102 3.57 10.83 23.17
N ASN A 103 3.94 10.86 24.46
CA ASN A 103 2.97 10.79 25.56
C ASN A 103 2.27 12.11 25.83
N SER A 104 2.72 13.21 25.27
CA SER A 104 2.08 14.54 25.36
C SER A 104 0.94 14.70 24.37
N PHE A 105 0.91 13.87 23.32
CA PHE A 105 -0.12 13.93 22.28
C PHE A 105 -1.47 13.47 22.84
N ALA A 106 -2.52 14.26 22.61
CA ALA A 106 -3.83 14.04 23.22
C ALA A 106 -4.89 13.50 22.26
N GLU A 107 -4.79 13.86 21.01
CA GLU A 107 -5.72 13.46 19.94
C GLU A 107 -5.45 12.03 19.49
N THR A 108 -6.50 11.33 19.08
CA THR A 108 -6.41 9.94 18.66
C THR A 108 -6.83 9.72 17.21
N THR A 109 -7.66 10.58 16.68
CA THR A 109 -8.12 10.52 15.28
C THR A 109 -8.45 11.92 14.80
N GLY A 110 -8.25 12.16 13.51
CA GLY A 110 -8.64 13.43 12.94
C GLY A 110 -8.16 13.58 11.50
N ASN A 111 -8.39 14.73 10.92
CA ASN A 111 -7.77 15.17 9.68
C ASN A 111 -6.83 16.32 10.06
N ASP A 112 -5.87 16.03 10.92
CA ASP A 112 -4.95 16.99 11.51
C ASP A 112 -3.51 16.87 11.00
N ARG A 113 -3.30 15.93 10.06
CA ARG A 113 -2.00 15.59 9.46
C ARG A 113 -1.01 14.99 10.45
N LYS A 114 -1.51 14.33 11.46
CA LYS A 114 -0.71 13.60 12.43
C LYS A 114 -1.16 12.14 12.46
N ASN A 115 -0.27 11.24 12.14
CA ASN A 115 -0.60 9.83 12.02
C ASN A 115 -0.41 9.17 13.38
N VAL A 116 -1.48 8.68 13.99
CA VAL A 116 -1.50 8.21 15.37
C VAL A 116 -1.84 6.72 15.45
N ILE A 117 -1.10 5.98 16.26
CA ILE A 117 -1.41 4.61 16.63
C ILE A 117 -1.96 4.66 18.05
N PHE A 118 -3.21 4.26 18.26
CA PHE A 118 -3.84 4.37 19.56
C PHE A 118 -4.65 3.13 19.94
N TRP A 119 -4.79 2.94 21.25
CA TRP A 119 -5.51 1.85 21.90
C TRP A 119 -6.92 2.29 22.20
N SER A 120 -7.94 1.59 21.70
CA SER A 120 -9.32 1.95 21.90
C SER A 120 -10.08 0.92 22.72
N LEU A 121 -10.65 1.37 23.82
CA LEU A 121 -11.64 0.63 24.63
C LEU A 121 -13.07 0.90 24.15
N ASP A 122 -13.25 1.86 23.27
CA ASP A 122 -14.51 2.17 22.61
C ASP A 122 -14.50 1.66 21.17
N TRP A 123 -15.11 0.49 20.96
CA TRP A 123 -15.21 -0.16 19.66
C TRP A 123 -16.66 -0.42 19.30
N ASP A 124 -16.99 -0.27 18.03
CA ASP A 124 -18.31 -0.51 17.50
C ASP A 124 -18.76 -1.97 17.77
N SER A 125 -19.89 -2.10 18.43
CA SER A 125 -20.46 -3.39 18.80
C SER A 125 -20.90 -4.24 17.60
N THR A 126 -21.07 -3.64 16.43
CA THR A 126 -21.42 -4.33 15.18
C THR A 126 -20.18 -4.95 14.50
N ASN A 127 -18.98 -4.46 14.81
CA ASN A 127 -17.70 -4.86 14.23
C ASN A 127 -16.78 -5.58 15.24
N THR A 128 -17.33 -6.47 16.03
CA THR A 128 -16.59 -7.15 17.13
C THR A 128 -15.45 -8.05 16.66
N LYS A 129 -15.44 -8.44 15.40
CA LYS A 129 -14.37 -9.28 14.81
C LYS A 129 -13.20 -8.49 14.24
N GLU A 130 -13.31 -7.19 14.13
CA GLU A 130 -12.27 -6.30 13.64
C GLU A 130 -11.23 -6.05 14.72
N GLN A 131 -9.99 -6.44 14.47
CA GLN A 131 -8.89 -6.37 15.44
C GLN A 131 -8.26 -4.97 15.51
N ALA A 132 -8.16 -4.31 14.37
CA ALA A 132 -7.73 -2.93 14.23
C ALA A 132 -8.37 -2.30 13.00
N ARG A 133 -8.18 -1.01 12.83
CA ARG A 133 -8.63 -0.26 11.65
C ARG A 133 -7.67 0.87 11.34
N THR A 134 -7.23 0.94 10.08
CA THR A 134 -6.53 2.10 9.55
C THR A 134 -7.53 3.06 8.89
N MET A 135 -7.48 4.32 9.27
CA MET A 135 -8.26 5.41 8.71
C MET A 135 -7.32 6.36 7.98
N THR A 136 -7.59 6.64 6.69
CA THR A 136 -6.77 7.56 5.89
C THR A 136 -7.58 8.75 5.44
N ASN A 137 -7.02 9.95 5.54
CA ASN A 137 -7.53 11.16 4.92
C ASN A 137 -6.68 11.53 3.71
N THR A 138 -7.33 12.00 2.65
CA THR A 138 -6.66 12.24 1.38
C THR A 138 -6.97 13.63 0.83
N ASP A 139 -5.97 14.22 0.20
CA ASP A 139 -6.11 15.37 -0.67
C ASP A 139 -5.95 14.89 -2.12
N LEU A 140 -7.06 14.83 -2.86
CA LEU A 140 -7.17 14.18 -4.18
C LEU A 140 -6.75 12.69 -4.12
N SER A 141 -5.53 12.37 -4.52
CA SER A 141 -4.97 11.02 -4.51
C SER A 141 -3.77 10.87 -3.56
N ARG A 142 -3.46 11.92 -2.81
CA ARG A 142 -2.36 11.91 -1.83
C ARG A 142 -2.91 11.67 -0.44
N ILE A 143 -2.36 10.68 0.26
CA ILE A 143 -2.59 10.51 1.70
C ILE A 143 -1.92 11.70 2.41
N ILE A 144 -2.66 12.35 3.29
CA ILE A 144 -2.19 13.47 4.09
C ILE A 144 -2.26 13.20 5.58
N ASP A 145 -2.94 12.11 5.95
CA ASP A 145 -3.15 11.69 7.33
C ASP A 145 -3.54 10.20 7.36
N ALA A 146 -3.05 9.45 8.36
CA ALA A 146 -3.37 8.03 8.52
C ALA A 146 -3.26 7.62 9.99
N ASP A 147 -4.38 7.19 10.58
CA ASP A 147 -4.45 6.74 11.96
C ASP A 147 -4.70 5.23 12.05
N ILE A 148 -4.11 4.57 13.04
CA ILE A 148 -4.36 3.17 13.36
C ILE A 148 -5.08 3.07 14.72
N LYS A 149 -6.33 2.63 14.70
CA LYS A 149 -7.14 2.33 15.89
C LYS A 149 -7.03 0.85 16.22
N ILE A 150 -6.56 0.49 17.42
CA ILE A 150 -6.41 -0.90 17.88
C ILE A 150 -7.59 -1.25 18.81
N ASN A 151 -8.28 -2.37 18.54
CA ASN A 151 -9.43 -2.82 19.33
C ASN A 151 -9.00 -3.49 20.64
N ALA A 152 -8.78 -2.70 21.67
CA ALA A 152 -8.45 -3.17 23.00
C ALA A 152 -9.68 -3.59 23.84
N LYS A 153 -10.87 -3.38 23.32
CA LYS A 153 -12.13 -3.80 23.97
C LYS A 153 -12.37 -5.30 23.83
N SER A 154 -12.12 -5.83 22.65
CA SER A 154 -12.55 -7.19 22.29
C SER A 154 -11.39 -8.19 22.15
N PHE A 155 -10.14 -7.71 22.11
CA PHE A 155 -8.97 -8.56 21.84
C PHE A 155 -7.89 -8.42 22.89
N SER A 156 -7.16 -9.54 23.11
CA SER A 156 -5.91 -9.59 23.85
C SER A 156 -4.75 -9.70 22.88
N TYR A 157 -3.66 -9.01 23.18
CA TYR A 157 -2.48 -8.97 22.31
C TYR A 157 -1.26 -9.58 22.98
N ALA A 158 -0.54 -10.41 22.22
CA ALA A 158 0.73 -10.99 22.61
C ALA A 158 1.88 -10.25 21.93
N LEU A 159 3.02 -10.17 22.63
CA LEU A 159 4.28 -9.68 22.07
C LEU A 159 4.87 -10.69 21.09
N SER A 160 5.66 -10.20 20.13
CA SER A 160 6.39 -11.04 19.15
C SER A 160 7.42 -11.95 19.81
N THR A 161 7.92 -11.57 20.98
CA THR A 161 8.87 -12.37 21.79
C THR A 161 8.20 -13.46 22.63
N GLN A 162 6.88 -13.54 22.61
CA GLN A 162 6.09 -14.51 23.39
C GLN A 162 5.50 -15.58 22.49
N THR A 163 5.25 -16.77 23.04
CA THR A 163 4.41 -17.76 22.38
C THR A 163 2.99 -17.22 22.28
N VAL A 164 2.50 -17.07 21.05
CA VAL A 164 1.15 -16.53 20.82
C VAL A 164 0.13 -17.63 21.09
N GLY A 165 -0.66 -17.45 22.14
CA GLY A 165 -1.74 -18.36 22.47
C GLY A 165 -2.90 -18.27 21.47
N THR A 166 -3.72 -19.33 21.39
CA THR A 166 -4.86 -19.41 20.46
C THR A 166 -5.96 -18.37 20.72
N SER A 167 -5.93 -17.68 21.86
CA SER A 167 -6.87 -16.61 22.23
C SER A 167 -6.30 -15.21 22.09
N SER A 168 -5.04 -15.07 21.64
CA SER A 168 -4.36 -13.79 21.51
C SER A 168 -3.99 -13.51 20.06
N VAL A 169 -3.98 -12.22 19.70
CA VAL A 169 -3.49 -11.73 18.42
C VAL A 169 -2.04 -11.27 18.60
N ASN A 170 -1.15 -11.63 17.68
CA ASN A 170 0.19 -11.07 17.70
C ASN A 170 0.17 -9.59 17.26
N LEU A 171 0.62 -8.68 18.12
CA LEU A 171 0.49 -7.25 17.85
C LEU A 171 1.38 -6.81 16.68
N GLU A 172 2.61 -7.29 16.59
CA GLU A 172 3.52 -6.93 15.48
C GLU A 172 2.92 -7.33 14.13
N SER A 173 2.35 -8.54 14.03
CA SER A 173 1.70 -9.01 12.79
C SER A 173 0.49 -8.17 12.42
N LEU A 174 -0.31 -7.74 13.40
CA LEU A 174 -1.45 -6.88 13.19
C LEU A 174 -1.02 -5.49 12.72
N ILE A 175 -0.07 -4.88 13.42
CA ILE A 175 0.44 -3.54 13.07
C ILE A 175 1.16 -3.56 11.72
N LEU A 176 1.87 -4.63 11.39
CA LEU A 176 2.48 -4.80 10.07
C LEU A 176 1.42 -4.75 8.95
N HIS A 177 0.28 -5.43 9.15
CA HIS A 177 -0.87 -5.38 8.24
C HIS A 177 -1.45 -3.96 8.13
N GLU A 178 -1.76 -3.33 9.27
CA GLU A 178 -2.32 -1.98 9.30
C GLU A 178 -1.38 -0.94 8.65
N MET A 179 -0.06 -1.10 8.83
CA MET A 179 0.92 -0.24 8.16
C MET A 179 0.94 -0.40 6.64
N GLY A 180 0.56 -1.55 6.11
CA GLY A 180 0.28 -1.70 4.67
C GLY A 180 -0.85 -0.79 4.21
N HIS A 181 -1.93 -0.68 5.01
CA HIS A 181 -3.01 0.27 4.74
C HIS A 181 -2.57 1.74 4.90
N VAL A 182 -1.71 2.04 5.87
CA VAL A 182 -1.08 3.38 5.98
C VAL A 182 -0.35 3.72 4.69
N LEU A 183 0.33 2.75 4.05
CA LEU A 183 0.99 2.95 2.75
C LEU A 183 0.01 3.01 1.57
N GLY A 184 -1.28 2.78 1.78
CA GLY A 184 -2.32 2.84 0.75
C GLY A 184 -2.70 1.49 0.13
N LEU A 185 -2.09 0.38 0.57
CA LEU A 185 -2.43 -0.96 0.08
C LEU A 185 -3.84 -1.37 0.51
N GLN A 186 -4.55 -2.06 -0.37
CA GLN A 186 -5.79 -2.78 -0.05
C GLN A 186 -5.46 -4.20 0.41
N HIS A 187 -6.48 -4.89 0.93
CA HIS A 187 -6.42 -6.33 1.03
C HIS A 187 -6.31 -6.95 -0.37
N PHE A 188 -5.54 -7.99 -0.49
CA PHE A 188 -5.54 -8.85 -1.67
C PHE A 188 -5.32 -10.30 -1.25
N ASP A 189 -5.81 -11.21 -2.09
CA ASP A 189 -5.86 -12.63 -1.78
C ASP A 189 -4.47 -13.27 -1.86
N THR A 190 -3.72 -13.07 -0.80
CA THR A 190 -2.42 -13.70 -0.58
C THR A 190 -2.40 -14.35 0.80
N ASN A 191 -1.48 -15.27 1.01
CA ASN A 191 -1.17 -15.75 2.35
C ASN A 191 -0.20 -14.79 3.09
N GLY A 192 0.01 -13.60 2.52
CA GLY A 192 0.93 -12.57 3.00
C GLY A 192 0.33 -11.68 4.07
N VAL A 193 1.04 -10.59 4.33
CA VAL A 193 0.70 -9.58 5.34
C VAL A 193 -0.65 -8.92 5.05
N MET A 194 -0.97 -8.64 3.79
CA MET A 194 -2.20 -7.95 3.39
C MET A 194 -3.43 -8.86 3.21
N SER A 195 -3.37 -10.12 3.65
CA SER A 195 -4.55 -10.99 3.70
C SER A 195 -5.53 -10.52 4.77
N THR A 196 -6.84 -10.58 4.47
CA THR A 196 -7.94 -10.04 5.30
C THR A 196 -8.05 -10.63 6.71
N LEU A 197 -7.53 -11.83 6.93
CA LEU A 197 -7.62 -12.51 8.22
C LEU A 197 -6.25 -12.73 8.83
N LEU A 198 -6.07 -12.25 10.08
CA LEU A 198 -4.98 -12.65 10.96
C LEU A 198 -5.57 -13.54 12.08
N PRO A 199 -5.51 -14.87 11.97
CA PRO A 199 -6.04 -15.75 13.03
C PRO A 199 -5.27 -15.57 14.33
N SER A 200 -5.98 -15.64 15.47
CA SER A 200 -5.33 -15.73 16.79
C SER A 200 -4.36 -16.92 16.83
N GLY A 201 -3.28 -16.78 17.56
CA GLY A 201 -2.22 -17.79 17.64
C GLY A 201 -1.30 -17.89 16.43
N LYS A 202 -1.45 -17.00 15.43
CA LYS A 202 -0.59 -16.99 14.23
C LYS A 202 0.32 -15.78 14.22
N LEU A 203 1.51 -15.99 13.65
CA LEU A 203 2.47 -14.95 13.30
C LEU A 203 2.45 -14.75 11.80
N ARG A 204 2.55 -13.51 11.35
CA ARG A 204 2.63 -13.14 9.95
C ARG A 204 3.59 -11.97 9.80
N PHE A 205 4.83 -12.27 9.47
CA PHE A 205 5.93 -11.30 9.41
C PHE A 205 6.54 -11.17 8.02
N ASP A 206 6.29 -12.16 7.15
CA ASP A 206 6.94 -12.24 5.86
C ASP A 206 6.14 -11.44 4.82
N ILE A 207 6.72 -10.33 4.39
CA ILE A 207 6.20 -9.54 3.28
C ILE A 207 6.56 -10.31 2.00
N SER A 208 5.54 -10.74 1.27
CA SER A 208 5.70 -11.55 0.06
C SER A 208 6.27 -10.74 -1.12
N GLY A 209 6.77 -11.46 -2.13
CA GLY A 209 7.18 -10.84 -3.39
C GLY A 209 6.04 -10.10 -4.11
N ASP A 210 4.81 -10.63 -3.99
CA ASP A 210 3.62 -9.99 -4.55
C ASP A 210 3.31 -8.67 -3.82
N GLU A 211 3.41 -8.63 -2.49
CA GLU A 211 3.23 -7.40 -1.70
C GLU A 211 4.29 -6.35 -2.03
N LEU A 212 5.53 -6.77 -2.26
CA LEU A 212 6.60 -5.86 -2.71
C LEU A 212 6.37 -5.35 -4.13
N SER A 213 5.84 -6.20 -5.01
CA SER A 213 5.47 -5.80 -6.37
C SER A 213 4.36 -4.75 -6.34
N GLU A 214 3.32 -4.98 -5.52
CA GLU A 214 2.25 -4.02 -5.29
C GLU A 214 2.80 -2.69 -4.77
N LEU A 215 3.62 -2.74 -3.72
CA LEU A 215 4.22 -1.55 -3.12
C LEU A 215 5.07 -0.75 -4.12
N SER A 216 5.70 -1.44 -5.09
CA SER A 216 6.51 -0.81 -6.14
C SER A 216 5.72 -0.02 -7.19
N CYS A 217 4.39 -0.09 -7.13
CA CYS A 217 3.53 0.75 -7.97
C CYS A 217 3.55 2.25 -7.57
N GLU A 218 3.92 2.54 -6.31
CA GLU A 218 3.89 3.91 -5.76
C GLU A 218 5.20 4.33 -5.08
N TYR A 219 6.03 3.35 -4.63
CA TYR A 219 7.22 3.64 -3.81
C TYR A 219 8.55 3.08 -4.34
#